data_2b3286dcd1710b85cbb7b76c0cac45d0
#
_entry.id   2b3286dcd1710b85cbb7b76c0cac45d0
#
_cell.length_a   1.000
_cell.length_b   1.000
_cell.length_c   1.000
_cell.angle_alpha   90.00
_cell.angle_beta   90.00
_cell.angle_gamma   90.00
#
_symmetry.space_group_name_H-M   'P 1'
#
loop_
_entity.id
_entity.type
_entity.pdbx_description
1 polymer ?
#
loop_
_entity_poly.entity_id
_entity_poly.type
_entity_poly.pdbx_seq_one_letter_code
_entity_poly.pdbx_strand_id
1 'polypeptide(L)'
;VVTEALTRYRAPARFDDELTLRTTLAELGRASLRFEYTVLRGGGEISTGYTRHGCVDIASGRPRRIPEDFAGALRSEPSEG
;
A
#
# COMPACT_ATOMS: atom_id res chain seq x y z
N VAL A 1 -8.17 -0.62 -8.98
CA VAL A 1 -8.56 0.79 -8.91
C VAL A 1 -8.21 1.35 -7.53
N VAL A 2 -7.50 2.46 -7.51
CA VAL A 2 -7.21 3.16 -6.27
C VAL A 2 -8.46 3.92 -5.84
N THR A 3 -8.98 3.62 -4.65
CA THR A 3 -10.18 4.28 -4.15
C THR A 3 -9.88 5.34 -3.11
N GLU A 4 -8.71 5.29 -2.49
CA GLU A 4 -8.33 6.23 -1.46
C GLU A 4 -6.82 6.28 -1.33
N ALA A 5 -6.27 7.45 -1.06
CA ALA A 5 -4.86 7.62 -0.80
C ALA A 5 -4.65 8.77 0.19
N LEU A 6 -3.70 8.59 1.08
CA LEU A 6 -3.33 9.60 2.06
C LEU A 6 -1.82 9.60 2.23
N THR A 7 -1.24 10.77 2.34
CA THR A 7 0.18 10.93 2.63
C THR A 7 0.35 11.97 3.72
N ARG A 8 1.18 11.65 4.70
CA ARG A 8 1.55 12.57 5.77
C ARG A 8 3.05 12.77 5.77
N TYR A 9 3.48 14.02 5.81
CA TYR A 9 4.89 14.37 5.86
C TYR A 9 5.24 14.84 7.27
N ARG A 10 6.32 14.31 7.82
CA ARG A 10 6.83 14.70 9.12
C ARG A 10 8.09 15.55 8.99
N ALA A 11 8.88 15.29 7.98
CA ALA A 11 10.10 16.01 7.73
C ALA A 11 10.41 16.01 6.23
N PRO A 12 11.02 17.06 5.69
CA PRO A 12 11.39 17.08 4.29
C PRO A 12 12.54 16.14 4.00
N ALA A 13 12.51 15.50 2.85
CA ALA A 13 13.64 14.77 2.33
C ALA A 13 14.59 15.76 1.68
N ARG A 14 15.90 15.52 1.81
CA ARG A 14 16.92 16.34 1.17
C ARG A 14 17.47 15.62 -0.05
N PHE A 15 18.10 16.37 -0.93
CA PHE A 15 18.65 15.87 -2.16
C PHE A 15 19.66 14.76 -1.81
N ASP A 16 20.38 14.26 -1.54
CA ASP A 16 21.32 13.16 -1.31
C ASP A 16 20.91 12.20 -0.18
N ASP A 17 19.68 12.30 0.32
CA ASP A 17 19.24 11.40 1.37
C ASP A 17 19.07 10.00 0.86
N GLU A 18 19.52 9.04 1.63
CA GLU A 18 19.21 7.64 1.43
C GLU A 18 17.87 7.35 2.07
N LEU A 19 16.89 6.99 1.26
CA LEU A 19 15.55 6.74 1.73
C LEU A 19 15.21 5.25 1.63
N THR A 20 14.50 4.76 2.64
CA THR A 20 13.97 3.40 2.64
C THR A 20 12.46 3.47 2.58
N LEU A 21 11.88 2.76 1.64
CA LEU A 21 10.43 2.63 1.53
C LEU A 21 10.02 1.29 2.10
N ARG A 22 9.19 1.32 3.14
CA ARG A 22 8.61 0.13 3.72
C ARG A 22 7.15 0.05 3.32
N THR A 23 6.74 -1.08 2.77
CA THR A 23 5.38 -1.32 2.33
C THR A 23 4.80 -2.50 3.08
N THR A 24 3.59 -2.34 3.60
CA THR A 24 2.90 -3.39 4.35
C THR A 24 1.48 -3.55 3.83
N LEU A 25 1.04 -4.78 3.63
CA LEU A 25 -0.36 -5.07 3.34
C LEU A 25 -1.11 -5.03 4.68
N ALA A 26 -1.86 -3.94 4.91
CA ALA A 26 -2.51 -3.72 6.20
C ALA A 26 -3.86 -4.41 6.30
N GLU A 27 -4.60 -4.47 5.20
CA GLU A 27 -5.91 -5.10 5.16
C GLU A 27 -6.10 -5.84 3.85
N LEU A 28 -6.75 -6.99 3.92
CA LEU A 28 -7.13 -7.75 2.74
C LEU A 28 -8.58 -8.18 2.93
N GLY A 29 -9.49 -7.50 2.23
CA GLY A 29 -10.91 -7.83 2.24
C GLY A 29 -11.30 -8.67 1.04
N ARG A 30 -12.61 -8.86 0.86
CA ARG A 30 -13.12 -9.67 -0.25
C ARG A 30 -12.93 -8.98 -1.60
N ALA A 31 -13.14 -7.67 -1.64
CA ALA A 31 -13.09 -6.90 -2.88
C ALA A 31 -12.19 -5.67 -2.75
N SER A 32 -11.46 -5.53 -1.66
CA SER A 32 -10.58 -4.39 -1.45
C SER A 32 -9.35 -4.79 -0.67
N LEU A 33 -8.32 -3.97 -0.78
CA LEU A 33 -7.11 -4.15 0.01
C LEU A 33 -6.52 -2.78 0.33
N ARG A 34 -5.70 -2.72 1.35
CA ARG A 34 -5.06 -1.50 1.78
C ARG A 34 -3.57 -1.75 2.01
N PHE A 35 -2.75 -0.93 1.39
CA PHE A 35 -1.32 -0.90 1.66
C PHE A 35 -0.99 0.30 2.52
N GLU A 36 -0.05 0.12 3.42
CA GLU A 36 0.54 1.20 4.19
C GLU A 36 2.00 1.36 3.81
N TYR A 37 2.45 2.61 3.76
CA TYR A 37 3.79 2.96 3.33
C TYR A 37 4.45 3.82 4.39
N THR A 38 5.73 3.57 4.62
CA THR A 38 6.56 4.41 5.49
C THR A 38 7.85 4.71 4.77
N VAL A 39 8.20 5.98 4.70
CA VAL A 39 9.49 6.42 4.16
C VAL A 39 10.39 6.77 5.33
N LEU A 40 11.56 6.19 5.35
CA LEU A 40 12.52 6.34 6.44
C LEU A 40 13.79 6.99 5.90
N ARG A 41 14.39 7.83 6.74
CA ARG A 41 15.70 8.40 6.48
C ARG A 41 16.57 8.12 7.70
N GLY A 42 17.59 7.28 7.51
CA GLY A 42 18.49 6.92 8.59
C GLY A 42 17.80 6.29 9.79
N GLY A 43 16.71 5.54 9.55
CA GLY A 43 15.93 4.90 10.61
C GLY A 43 14.82 5.75 11.19
N GLY A 44 14.73 7.04 10.82
CA GLY A 44 13.65 7.92 11.27
C GLY A 44 12.57 8.06 10.21
N GLU A 45 11.30 8.04 10.63
CA GLU A 45 10.18 8.23 9.71
C GLU A 45 10.08 9.68 9.28
N ILE A 46 10.04 9.92 7.97
CA ILE A 46 9.84 11.26 7.42
C ILE A 46 8.51 11.39 6.69
N SER A 47 7.89 10.27 6.32
CA SER A 47 6.60 10.29 5.65
C SER A 47 5.89 8.97 5.90
N THR A 48 4.58 9.03 6.02
CA THR A 48 3.73 7.85 6.10
C THR A 48 2.53 8.04 5.18
N GLY A 49 1.92 6.95 4.76
CA GLY A 49 0.75 7.04 3.91
C GLY A 49 0.10 5.69 3.72
N TYR A 50 -1.03 5.71 3.05
CA TYR A 50 -1.68 4.47 2.65
C TYR A 50 -2.38 4.66 1.32
N THR A 51 -2.64 3.54 0.66
CA THR A 51 -3.52 3.49 -0.50
C THR A 51 -4.50 2.37 -0.31
N ARG A 52 -5.74 2.62 -0.67
CA ARG A 52 -6.80 1.62 -0.65
C ARG A 52 -7.19 1.30 -2.09
N HIS A 53 -7.30 0.03 -2.39
CA HIS A 53 -7.58 -0.43 -3.74
C HIS A 53 -8.84 -1.27 -3.74
N GLY A 54 -9.66 -1.09 -4.77
CA GLY A 54 -10.84 -1.90 -4.98
C GLY A 54 -10.64 -2.80 -6.18
N CYS A 55 -11.19 -4.00 -6.11
CA CYS A 55 -11.24 -4.91 -7.22
C CYS A 55 -12.60 -4.78 -7.89
N VAL A 56 -12.63 -4.49 -9.19
CA VAL A 56 -13.86 -4.30 -9.92
C VAL A 56 -13.89 -5.18 -11.15
N ASP A 57 -15.10 -5.55 -11.55
CA ASP A 57 -15.32 -6.25 -12.80
C ASP A 57 -15.21 -5.24 -13.94
N ILE A 58 -14.37 -5.50 -14.92
CA ILE A 58 -14.12 -4.58 -16.01
C ILE A 58 -15.39 -4.33 -16.83
N ALA A 59 -16.18 -5.36 -17.04
CA ALA A 59 -17.37 -5.25 -17.87
C ALA A 59 -18.50 -4.49 -17.20
N SER A 60 -18.72 -4.69 -15.90
CA SER A 60 -19.85 -4.10 -15.19
C SER A 60 -19.49 -2.91 -14.31
N GLY A 61 -18.20 -2.73 -13.98
CA GLY A 61 -17.76 -1.70 -13.06
C GLY A 61 -18.15 -1.97 -11.61
N ARG A 62 -18.69 -3.13 -11.30
CA ARG A 62 -19.13 -3.47 -9.95
C ARG A 62 -18.01 -4.07 -9.13
N PRO A 63 -18.07 -3.93 -7.80
CA PRO A 63 -17.09 -4.58 -6.94
C PRO A 63 -17.03 -6.08 -7.20
N ARG A 64 -15.85 -6.61 -7.25
CA ARG A 64 -15.60 -8.01 -7.52
C ARG A 64 -14.69 -8.58 -6.46
N ARG A 65 -14.92 -9.82 -6.07
CA ARG A 65 -14.06 -10.50 -5.13
C ARG A 65 -12.65 -10.62 -5.68
N ILE A 66 -11.66 -10.37 -4.84
CA ILE A 66 -10.26 -10.54 -5.21
C ILE A 66 -10.02 -12.02 -5.50
N PRO A 67 -9.43 -12.37 -6.66
CA PRO A 67 -9.15 -13.77 -6.98
C PRO A 67 -8.32 -14.44 -5.89
N GLU A 68 -8.65 -15.66 -5.54
CA GLU A 68 -7.99 -16.37 -4.46
C GLU A 68 -6.50 -16.56 -4.69
N ASP A 69 -6.10 -16.81 -5.94
CA ASP A 69 -4.69 -16.94 -6.28
C ASP A 69 -3.91 -15.67 -5.96
N PHE A 70 -4.49 -14.53 -6.30
CA PHE A 70 -3.87 -13.24 -6.03
C PHE A 70 -3.85 -12.94 -4.54
N ALA A 71 -4.95 -13.19 -3.86
CA ALA A 71 -5.03 -12.98 -2.41
C ALA A 71 -4.05 -13.87 -1.66
N GLY A 72 -3.90 -15.13 -2.09
CA GLY A 72 -2.94 -16.03 -1.50
C GLY A 72 -1.50 -15.56 -1.69
N ALA A 73 -1.18 -15.05 -2.87
CA ALA A 73 0.15 -14.50 -3.15
C ALA A 73 0.45 -13.29 -2.26
N LEU A 74 -0.53 -12.40 -2.08
CA LEU A 74 -0.36 -11.24 -1.21
C LEU A 74 -0.12 -11.63 0.24
N ARG A 75 -0.85 -12.62 0.73
CA ARG A 75 -0.71 -13.07 2.11
C ARG A 75 0.64 -13.72 2.38
N SER A 76 1.22 -14.37 1.38
CA SER A 76 2.48 -15.07 1.55
C SER A 76 3.71 -14.19 1.31
N GLU A 77 3.53 -12.99 0.76
CA GLU A 77 4.63 -12.07 0.54
C GLU A 77 5.06 -11.41 1.85
N PRO A 78 6.37 -11.42 2.15
CA PRO A 78 6.84 -10.73 3.35
C PRO A 78 6.73 -9.22 3.18
N SER A 79 6.49 -8.52 4.29
CA SER A 79 6.58 -7.07 4.32
C SER A 79 8.03 -6.66 4.18
N GLU A 80 8.34 -5.83 3.21
CA GLU A 80 9.69 -5.40 2.96
C GLU A 80 9.93 -3.96 3.39
N GLY A 81 11.06 -3.78 3.98
CA GLY A 81 11.52 -2.45 4.32
C GLY A 81 12.54 -1.94 3.36
#